data_dadfae61d27ac8426eae91e960054152
#
_entry.id   dadfae61d27ac8426eae91e960054152
#
_cell.length_a   1.000
_cell.length_b   1.000
_cell.length_c   1.000
_cell.angle_alpha   90.00
_cell.angle_beta   90.00
_cell.angle_gamma   90.00
#
_symmetry.space_group_name_H-M   'P 1'
#
loop_
_entity.id
_entity.type
_entity.pdbx_description
1 polymer ?
#
loop_
_entity_poly.entity_id
_entity_poly.type
_entity_poly.pdbx_seq_one_letter_code
_entity_poly.pdbx_strand_id
1 'polypeptide(L)'
;MMTFIRKSFYFSLFLISTTVFSQGFNESLYNAMKYRNIGPYRGGRSAAVDGVADNKLLAYFGATGGGVWRTNNGGTSWENISDGYFGGSIGAVAVSEWDPNVIYVGGGEVTVRGNVSHGDGMWKSEDAGKTWKSIGLKDTRHIPRVRIHPKNPDLVYVAALGHLFGPNEERGVYRSKNGGKTWERILFINNEVGACDLILDPNNPRIIYASTWRVKRTPYSLESGGPGSGLWKSTDGGDSWEEVTRKKGLPEGEVGIIGITISPLNSNKLWVLIENKKGGLFRSDDGGETWTKTSSDNNLRQRAWYYTRLYADTQNEDVIYVLNVQFWRSKDGGKTFNSIR
;
A
#
# COMPACT_ATOMS: atom_id res chain seq x y z
N MET A 1 52.75 24.24 -51.44
CA MET A 1 51.44 24.95 -51.52
C MET A 1 50.28 23.99 -51.81
N MET A 2 50.38 23.03 -52.69
CA MET A 2 49.33 22.07 -53.04
C MET A 2 48.93 21.10 -51.95
N THR A 3 49.82 20.73 -51.04
CA THR A 3 49.56 19.77 -49.92
C THR A 3 48.74 20.39 -48.78
N PHE A 4 48.81 21.70 -48.60
CA PHE A 4 48.06 22.40 -47.55
C PHE A 4 46.58 22.61 -47.95
N ILE A 5 46.33 22.86 -49.22
CA ILE A 5 44.97 23.02 -49.74
C ILE A 5 44.18 21.69 -49.67
N ARG A 6 44.87 20.56 -49.92
CA ARG A 6 44.23 19.23 -49.82
C ARG A 6 43.79 18.87 -48.39
N LYS A 7 44.61 19.21 -47.37
CA LYS A 7 44.27 18.95 -45.97
C LYS A 7 43.14 19.84 -45.48
N SER A 8 43.08 21.11 -45.90
CA SER A 8 41.96 22.01 -45.57
C SER A 8 40.65 21.56 -46.19
N PHE A 9 40.67 21.00 -47.40
CA PHE A 9 39.47 20.49 -48.07
C PHE A 9 38.86 19.28 -47.36
N TYR A 10 39.70 18.35 -46.88
CA TYR A 10 39.24 17.19 -46.10
C TYR A 10 38.73 17.60 -44.73
N PHE A 11 39.30 18.61 -44.09
CA PHE A 11 38.82 19.12 -42.80
C PHE A 11 37.47 19.84 -42.94
N SER A 12 37.27 20.59 -44.00
CA SER A 12 35.98 21.24 -44.32
C SER A 12 34.89 20.21 -44.69
N LEU A 13 35.24 19.11 -45.37
CA LEU A 13 34.29 18.03 -45.68
C LEU A 13 33.88 17.26 -44.43
N PHE A 14 34.78 17.11 -43.45
CA PHE A 14 34.49 16.44 -42.18
C PHE A 14 33.60 17.29 -41.26
N LEU A 15 33.71 18.62 -41.30
CA LEU A 15 32.84 19.53 -40.57
C LEU A 15 31.41 19.62 -41.14
N ILE A 16 31.22 19.37 -42.43
CA ILE A 16 29.90 19.40 -43.07
C ILE A 16 29.11 18.08 -42.77
N SER A 17 29.80 16.98 -42.47
CA SER A 17 29.15 15.68 -42.22
C SER A 17 28.57 15.55 -40.81
N THR A 18 28.73 16.53 -39.89
CA THR A 18 28.26 16.45 -38.52
C THR A 18 26.94 17.18 -38.23
N THR A 19 26.35 17.82 -39.27
CA THR A 19 25.05 18.48 -39.13
C THR A 19 23.93 17.67 -39.75
N VAL A 20 23.79 16.40 -39.37
CA VAL A 20 22.53 15.70 -39.58
C VAL A 20 21.59 16.18 -38.45
N PHE A 21 20.89 17.28 -38.71
CA PHE A 21 19.74 17.64 -37.87
C PHE A 21 18.72 16.52 -38.05
N SER A 22 18.49 15.77 -37.00
CA SER A 22 17.28 14.98 -36.89
C SER A 22 16.11 15.91 -37.16
N GLN A 23 15.40 15.71 -38.26
CA GLN A 23 14.18 16.48 -38.52
C GLN A 23 13.20 16.11 -37.41
N GLY A 24 13.00 17.03 -36.46
CA GLY A 24 11.94 16.92 -35.50
C GLY A 24 10.61 16.88 -36.25
N PHE A 25 9.91 15.79 -36.15
CA PHE A 25 8.54 15.71 -36.68
C PHE A 25 7.64 16.67 -35.90
N ASN A 26 6.80 17.40 -36.63
CA ASN A 26 5.82 18.25 -35.98
C ASN A 26 4.82 17.38 -35.19
N GLU A 27 4.76 17.58 -33.87
CA GLU A 27 3.90 16.81 -32.96
C GLU A 27 2.42 16.88 -33.39
N SER A 28 1.98 17.94 -34.06
CA SER A 28 0.63 18.06 -34.58
C SER A 28 0.24 16.96 -35.59
N LEU A 29 1.22 16.34 -36.25
CA LEU A 29 0.98 15.20 -37.14
C LEU A 29 0.44 13.97 -36.39
N TYR A 30 0.65 13.90 -35.09
CA TYR A 30 0.21 12.80 -34.26
C TYR A 30 -1.14 13.04 -33.58
N ASN A 31 -1.75 14.22 -33.71
CA ASN A 31 -3.02 14.60 -33.06
C ASN A 31 -4.19 13.69 -33.46
N ALA A 32 -4.15 13.07 -34.64
CA ALA A 32 -5.15 12.11 -35.10
C ALA A 32 -4.94 10.69 -34.52
N MET A 33 -3.77 10.41 -33.97
CA MET A 33 -3.49 9.08 -33.39
C MET A 33 -4.18 8.93 -32.07
N LYS A 34 -4.94 7.84 -31.92
CA LYS A 34 -5.58 7.46 -30.66
C LYS A 34 -5.07 6.10 -30.22
N TYR A 35 -4.59 6.02 -29.02
CA TYR A 35 -4.25 4.74 -28.41
C TYR A 35 -5.53 3.93 -28.18
N ARG A 36 -5.52 2.69 -28.65
CA ARG A 36 -6.57 1.71 -28.42
C ARG A 36 -5.93 0.45 -27.82
N ASN A 37 -6.43 0.05 -26.67
CA ASN A 37 -6.03 -1.25 -26.12
C ASN A 37 -6.66 -2.37 -26.98
N ILE A 38 -5.85 -3.18 -27.60
CA ILE A 38 -6.27 -4.31 -28.46
C ILE A 38 -6.12 -5.66 -27.78
N GLY A 39 -5.76 -5.68 -26.49
CA GLY A 39 -5.54 -6.89 -25.72
C GLY A 39 -4.14 -7.53 -25.95
N PRO A 40 -3.93 -8.72 -25.38
CA PRO A 40 -4.87 -9.45 -24.53
C PRO A 40 -5.22 -8.68 -23.27
N TYR A 41 -6.50 -8.59 -22.95
CA TYR A 41 -6.96 -7.94 -21.72
C TYR A 41 -6.59 -8.82 -20.53
N ARG A 42 -5.80 -8.30 -19.63
CA ARG A 42 -5.41 -8.98 -18.39
C ARG A 42 -6.08 -8.30 -17.21
N GLY A 43 -6.65 -9.07 -16.30
CA GLY A 43 -7.22 -8.56 -15.04
C GLY A 43 -6.10 -8.02 -14.20
N GLY A 44 -4.98 -8.12 -14.14
CA GLY A 44 -3.94 -7.56 -13.29
C GLY A 44 -4.12 -7.94 -11.82
N ARG A 45 -3.39 -7.26 -10.96
CA ARG A 45 -3.42 -7.48 -9.51
C ARG A 45 -4.27 -6.40 -8.86
N SER A 46 -5.06 -6.77 -7.86
CA SER A 46 -5.69 -5.84 -6.94
C SER A 46 -4.87 -5.80 -5.66
N ALA A 47 -4.41 -4.61 -5.26
CA ALA A 47 -3.61 -4.42 -4.06
C ALA A 47 -4.44 -3.83 -2.91
N ALA A 48 -5.56 -3.22 -3.23
CA ALA A 48 -6.45 -2.58 -2.28
C ALA A 48 -7.90 -2.93 -2.58
N VAL A 49 -8.71 -3.06 -1.55
CA VAL A 49 -10.16 -3.26 -1.64
C VAL A 49 -10.81 -2.60 -0.44
N ASP A 50 -11.96 -1.99 -0.67
CA ASP A 50 -12.84 -1.52 0.38
C ASP A 50 -14.31 -1.58 -0.05
N GLY A 51 -15.21 -1.65 0.92
CA GLY A 51 -16.65 -1.69 0.72
C GLY A 51 -17.35 -0.59 1.48
N VAL A 52 -18.63 -0.43 1.22
CA VAL A 52 -19.49 0.51 1.93
C VAL A 52 -20.30 -0.26 2.96
N ALA A 53 -20.24 0.16 4.23
CA ALA A 53 -21.08 -0.39 5.28
C ALA A 53 -22.54 -0.32 4.86
N ASP A 54 -23.30 -1.38 5.13
CA ASP A 54 -24.73 -1.50 4.81
C ASP A 54 -25.10 -1.49 3.32
N ASN A 55 -24.13 -1.43 2.41
CA ASN A 55 -24.38 -1.55 0.97
C ASN A 55 -23.54 -2.66 0.33
N LYS A 56 -24.03 -3.87 0.31
CA LYS A 56 -23.36 -5.06 -0.24
C LYS A 56 -23.12 -5.00 -1.76
N LEU A 57 -23.74 -4.09 -2.47
CA LEU A 57 -23.61 -3.95 -3.92
C LEU A 57 -22.48 -2.97 -4.30
N LEU A 58 -22.07 -2.09 -3.37
CA LEU A 58 -21.07 -1.06 -3.63
C LEU A 58 -19.73 -1.44 -3.02
N ALA A 59 -18.74 -1.58 -3.89
CA ALA A 59 -17.35 -1.84 -3.49
C ALA A 59 -16.38 -1.19 -4.46
N TYR A 60 -15.14 -1.04 -3.97
CA TYR A 60 -14.04 -0.43 -4.71
C TYR A 60 -12.81 -1.33 -4.65
N PHE A 61 -12.04 -1.35 -5.73
CA PHE A 61 -10.69 -1.91 -5.66
C PHE A 61 -9.66 -1.02 -6.35
N GLY A 62 -8.43 -1.08 -5.84
CA GLY A 62 -7.26 -0.45 -6.43
C GLY A 62 -6.43 -1.46 -7.18
N ALA A 63 -6.25 -1.24 -8.48
CA ALA A 63 -5.46 -2.10 -9.34
C ALA A 63 -3.99 -1.70 -9.33
N THR A 64 -3.11 -2.66 -9.47
CA THR A 64 -1.69 -2.42 -9.68
C THR A 64 -1.45 -2.10 -11.16
N GLY A 65 -1.38 -0.81 -11.47
CA GLY A 65 -1.23 -0.30 -12.83
C GLY A 65 -2.53 -0.08 -13.60
N GLY A 66 -3.68 0.04 -12.89
CA GLY A 66 -4.99 0.20 -13.54
C GLY A 66 -5.95 1.15 -12.83
N GLY A 67 -5.47 1.95 -11.88
CA GLY A 67 -6.30 2.93 -11.18
C GLY A 67 -7.32 2.32 -10.21
N VAL A 68 -8.36 3.08 -9.91
CA VAL A 68 -9.45 2.70 -9.00
C VAL A 68 -10.69 2.30 -9.77
N TRP A 69 -11.29 1.21 -9.35
CA TRP A 69 -12.49 0.62 -9.95
C TRP A 69 -13.62 0.55 -8.94
N ARG A 70 -14.85 0.76 -9.40
CA ARG A 70 -16.08 0.72 -8.62
C ARG A 70 -17.05 -0.28 -9.20
N THR A 71 -17.75 -1.02 -8.34
CA THR A 71 -18.95 -1.78 -8.68
C THR A 71 -20.15 -1.24 -7.92
N ASN A 72 -21.30 -1.21 -8.57
CA ASN A 72 -22.62 -0.85 -7.97
C ASN A 72 -23.59 -2.04 -7.96
N ASN A 73 -23.13 -3.23 -8.34
CA ASN A 73 -23.96 -4.43 -8.53
C ASN A 73 -23.30 -5.71 -7.98
N GLY A 74 -22.55 -5.56 -6.88
CA GLY A 74 -21.92 -6.68 -6.18
C GLY A 74 -20.83 -7.39 -6.98
N GLY A 75 -20.12 -6.67 -7.84
CA GLY A 75 -19.01 -7.20 -8.61
C GLY A 75 -19.38 -7.79 -9.98
N THR A 76 -20.65 -7.72 -10.39
CA THR A 76 -21.07 -8.20 -11.71
C THR A 76 -20.46 -7.37 -12.84
N SER A 77 -20.31 -6.06 -12.64
CA SER A 77 -19.55 -5.18 -13.53
C SER A 77 -18.73 -4.17 -12.73
N TRP A 78 -17.68 -3.66 -13.36
CA TRP A 78 -16.76 -2.70 -12.77
C TRP A 78 -16.49 -1.57 -13.76
N GLU A 79 -16.45 -0.34 -13.25
CA GLU A 79 -16.09 0.86 -13.99
C GLU A 79 -14.83 1.50 -13.39
N ASN A 80 -13.94 2.00 -14.23
CA ASN A 80 -12.80 2.80 -13.77
C ASN A 80 -13.31 4.20 -13.43
N ILE A 81 -12.98 4.66 -12.21
CA ILE A 81 -13.40 5.97 -11.71
C ILE A 81 -12.22 6.93 -11.50
N SER A 82 -11.02 6.53 -11.83
CA SER A 82 -9.80 7.35 -11.68
C SER A 82 -9.25 7.87 -13.00
N ASP A 83 -9.73 7.37 -14.13
CA ASP A 83 -9.27 7.80 -15.45
C ASP A 83 -9.50 9.31 -15.64
N GLY A 84 -8.47 9.99 -16.18
CA GLY A 84 -8.48 11.44 -16.34
C GLY A 84 -8.02 12.25 -15.12
N TYR A 85 -7.87 11.62 -13.94
CA TYR A 85 -7.35 12.26 -12.73
C TYR A 85 -5.97 11.73 -12.36
N PHE A 86 -5.89 10.45 -12.14
CA PHE A 86 -4.65 9.75 -11.83
C PHE A 86 -4.74 8.32 -12.34
N GLY A 87 -3.60 7.78 -12.67
CA GLY A 87 -3.47 6.40 -13.11
C GLY A 87 -2.42 5.67 -12.31
N GLY A 88 -1.95 4.58 -12.87
CA GLY A 88 -0.87 3.80 -12.31
C GLY A 88 -1.32 2.91 -11.17
N SER A 89 -0.38 2.64 -10.28
CA SER A 89 -0.57 1.67 -9.21
C SER A 89 -1.24 2.26 -7.98
N ILE A 90 -2.22 1.55 -7.45
CA ILE A 90 -2.94 1.89 -6.24
C ILE A 90 -2.52 0.93 -5.13
N GLY A 91 -2.10 1.47 -4.00
CA GLY A 91 -1.70 0.70 -2.82
C GLY A 91 -2.78 0.62 -1.75
N ALA A 92 -3.64 1.63 -1.65
CA ALA A 92 -4.71 1.69 -0.68
C ALA A 92 -5.96 2.39 -1.23
N VAL A 93 -7.12 1.90 -0.86
CA VAL A 93 -8.43 2.56 -1.02
C VAL A 93 -9.10 2.51 0.34
N ALA A 94 -9.72 3.60 0.76
CA ALA A 94 -10.50 3.68 1.98
C ALA A 94 -11.76 4.52 1.74
N VAL A 95 -12.91 3.97 2.10
CA VAL A 95 -14.22 4.63 2.05
C VAL A 95 -14.62 5.01 3.47
N SER A 96 -15.12 6.23 3.65
CA SER A 96 -15.58 6.67 4.96
C SER A 96 -16.84 5.92 5.38
N GLU A 97 -16.85 5.35 6.58
CA GLU A 97 -18.05 4.76 7.18
C GLU A 97 -19.10 5.82 7.53
N TRP A 98 -18.67 7.05 7.83
CA TRP A 98 -19.53 8.17 8.17
C TRP A 98 -20.23 8.78 6.96
N ASP A 99 -19.49 8.94 5.85
CA ASP A 99 -20.00 9.48 4.58
C ASP A 99 -19.41 8.70 3.41
N PRO A 100 -20.17 7.78 2.81
CA PRO A 100 -19.69 6.96 1.69
C PRO A 100 -19.31 7.74 0.43
N ASN A 101 -19.62 9.03 0.34
CA ASN A 101 -19.14 9.87 -0.75
C ASN A 101 -17.65 10.24 -0.59
N VAL A 102 -17.13 10.14 0.64
CA VAL A 102 -15.74 10.48 0.93
C VAL A 102 -14.87 9.22 0.77
N ILE A 103 -13.96 9.30 -0.20
CA ILE A 103 -13.04 8.21 -0.53
C ILE A 103 -11.61 8.75 -0.55
N TYR A 104 -10.69 8.03 0.07
CA TYR A 104 -9.26 8.31 0.02
C TYR A 104 -8.53 7.20 -0.73
N VAL A 105 -7.56 7.59 -1.54
CA VAL A 105 -6.73 6.66 -2.33
C VAL A 105 -5.26 6.98 -2.11
N GLY A 106 -4.50 5.95 -1.78
CA GLY A 106 -3.04 6.00 -1.70
C GLY A 106 -2.40 5.33 -2.90
N GLY A 107 -1.51 6.07 -3.58
CA GLY A 107 -0.81 5.59 -4.76
C GLY A 107 0.37 4.66 -4.44
N GLY A 108 0.79 3.90 -5.44
CA GLY A 108 1.99 3.07 -5.44
C GLY A 108 1.74 1.59 -5.20
N GLU A 109 2.44 0.76 -5.95
CA GLU A 109 2.39 -0.69 -5.79
C GLU A 109 3.00 -1.09 -4.44
N VAL A 110 2.26 -1.90 -3.66
CA VAL A 110 2.68 -2.34 -2.33
C VAL A 110 3.00 -3.84 -2.27
N THR A 111 2.76 -4.54 -3.35
CA THR A 111 3.22 -5.91 -3.57
C THR A 111 4.65 -5.87 -4.09
N VAL A 112 5.62 -5.83 -3.19
CA VAL A 112 7.03 -5.54 -3.50
C VAL A 112 7.64 -6.60 -4.42
N ARG A 113 7.92 -6.21 -5.65
CA ARG A 113 8.54 -7.04 -6.71
C ARG A 113 9.77 -6.31 -7.28
N GLY A 114 10.44 -6.95 -8.26
CA GLY A 114 11.59 -6.35 -8.94
C GLY A 114 11.28 -5.09 -9.74
N ASN A 115 10.06 -4.95 -10.21
CA ASN A 115 9.58 -3.82 -11.01
C ASN A 115 8.39 -3.11 -10.36
N VAL A 116 8.44 -2.89 -9.05
CA VAL A 116 7.37 -2.21 -8.30
C VAL A 116 7.22 -0.76 -8.78
N SER A 117 5.99 -0.38 -9.10
CA SER A 117 5.66 0.94 -9.64
C SER A 117 5.29 1.90 -8.53
N HIS A 118 5.85 3.10 -8.57
CA HIS A 118 5.49 4.17 -7.63
C HIS A 118 4.13 4.79 -7.96
N GLY A 119 3.52 5.42 -6.96
CA GLY A 119 2.32 6.23 -7.09
C GLY A 119 2.61 7.73 -7.01
N ASP A 120 1.55 8.51 -6.95
CA ASP A 120 1.56 9.97 -6.95
C ASP A 120 0.90 10.55 -5.67
N GLY A 121 1.19 9.93 -4.53
CA GLY A 121 0.71 10.39 -3.22
C GLY A 121 -0.73 10.03 -2.92
N MET A 122 -1.42 10.96 -2.26
CA MET A 122 -2.79 10.80 -1.78
C MET A 122 -3.80 11.56 -2.63
N TRP A 123 -4.94 10.93 -2.86
CA TRP A 123 -6.07 11.49 -3.58
C TRP A 123 -7.35 11.37 -2.75
N LYS A 124 -8.25 12.36 -2.86
CA LYS A 124 -9.55 12.40 -2.19
C LYS A 124 -10.66 12.66 -3.18
N SER A 125 -11.76 11.93 -3.03
CA SER A 125 -13.07 12.24 -3.61
C SER A 125 -14.04 12.59 -2.48
N GLU A 126 -14.99 13.49 -2.78
CA GLU A 126 -16.08 13.88 -1.89
C GLU A 126 -17.46 13.65 -2.55
N ASP A 127 -17.47 12.91 -3.66
CA ASP A 127 -18.67 12.66 -4.51
C ASP A 127 -18.73 11.21 -5.02
N ALA A 128 -18.29 10.26 -4.18
CA ALA A 128 -18.25 8.82 -4.48
C ALA A 128 -17.40 8.45 -5.71
N GLY A 129 -16.30 9.18 -5.93
CA GLY A 129 -15.34 8.91 -6.99
C GLY A 129 -15.68 9.51 -8.34
N LYS A 130 -16.62 10.47 -8.42
CA LYS A 130 -16.91 11.20 -9.66
C LYS A 130 -15.81 12.22 -9.98
N THR A 131 -15.30 12.90 -8.95
CA THR A 131 -14.17 13.83 -9.07
C THR A 131 -13.13 13.55 -8.00
N TRP A 132 -11.88 13.90 -8.30
CA TRP A 132 -10.74 13.64 -7.43
C TRP A 132 -9.84 14.86 -7.29
N LYS A 133 -9.26 15.02 -6.10
CA LYS A 133 -8.26 16.06 -5.79
C LYS A 133 -7.02 15.40 -5.22
N SER A 134 -5.84 15.79 -5.70
CA SER A 134 -4.58 15.46 -5.06
C SER A 134 -4.49 16.21 -3.73
N ILE A 135 -4.15 15.50 -2.66
CA ILE A 135 -4.08 16.01 -1.28
C ILE A 135 -2.69 15.84 -0.66
N GLY A 136 -1.65 15.70 -1.49
CA GLY A 136 -0.26 15.68 -1.04
C GLY A 136 0.34 14.30 -0.86
N LEU A 137 1.39 14.21 -0.04
CA LEU A 137 2.22 13.02 0.19
C LEU A 137 2.78 12.38 -1.09
N LYS A 138 3.08 13.20 -2.10
CA LYS A 138 3.51 12.76 -3.42
C LYS A 138 4.81 11.96 -3.38
N ASP A 139 5.75 12.40 -2.56
CA ASP A 139 7.07 11.80 -2.45
C ASP A 139 7.10 10.53 -1.58
N THR A 140 6.00 10.16 -0.92
CA THR A 140 5.90 8.88 -0.21
C THR A 140 5.91 7.68 -1.16
N ARG A 141 5.50 7.86 -2.41
CA ARG A 141 5.51 6.92 -3.54
C ARG A 141 4.79 5.59 -3.35
N HIS A 142 4.80 5.01 -2.15
CA HIS A 142 4.16 3.72 -1.86
C HIS A 142 3.36 3.80 -0.56
N ILE A 143 2.03 3.80 -0.70
CA ILE A 143 1.08 3.95 0.41
C ILE A 143 0.28 2.65 0.56
N PRO A 144 0.68 1.75 1.48
CA PRO A 144 0.03 0.44 1.65
C PRO A 144 -1.27 0.48 2.43
N ARG A 145 -1.51 1.52 3.25
CA ARG A 145 -2.71 1.64 4.05
C ARG A 145 -3.17 3.08 4.20
N VAL A 146 -4.47 3.24 4.11
CA VAL A 146 -5.19 4.44 4.53
C VAL A 146 -6.28 3.99 5.50
N ARG A 147 -6.46 4.72 6.59
CA ARG A 147 -7.53 4.50 7.56
C ARG A 147 -8.21 5.82 7.87
N ILE A 148 -9.52 5.82 7.79
CA ILE A 148 -10.37 6.97 8.11
C ILE A 148 -10.97 6.72 9.49
N HIS A 149 -11.02 7.74 10.31
CA HIS A 149 -11.70 7.64 11.60
C HIS A 149 -13.20 7.39 11.38
N PRO A 150 -13.84 6.39 12.01
CA PRO A 150 -15.19 5.93 11.67
C PRO A 150 -16.28 7.00 11.80
N LYS A 151 -16.07 8.01 12.65
CA LYS A 151 -17.05 9.11 12.88
C LYS A 151 -16.56 10.48 12.42
N ASN A 152 -15.39 10.57 11.76
CA ASN A 152 -14.84 11.84 11.28
C ASN A 152 -14.06 11.61 9.97
N PRO A 153 -14.67 11.90 8.82
CA PRO A 153 -14.06 11.67 7.52
C PRO A 153 -12.83 12.54 7.25
N ASP A 154 -12.62 13.59 8.04
CA ASP A 154 -11.45 14.48 7.90
C ASP A 154 -10.24 14.04 8.75
N LEU A 155 -10.43 13.10 9.69
CA LEU A 155 -9.33 12.50 10.45
C LEU A 155 -8.87 11.22 9.77
N VAL A 156 -7.69 11.29 9.15
CA VAL A 156 -7.15 10.24 8.27
C VAL A 156 -5.73 9.88 8.66
N TYR A 157 -5.45 8.59 8.64
CA TYR A 157 -4.12 8.03 8.92
C TYR A 157 -3.61 7.28 7.69
N VAL A 158 -2.33 7.44 7.41
CA VAL A 158 -1.67 6.87 6.23
C VAL A 158 -0.38 6.18 6.64
N ALA A 159 -0.24 4.91 6.31
CA ALA A 159 1.04 4.22 6.36
C ALA A 159 1.79 4.46 5.04
N ALA A 160 3.05 4.88 5.11
CA ALA A 160 3.89 5.16 3.96
C ALA A 160 5.18 4.34 4.02
N LEU A 161 5.41 3.55 2.97
CA LEU A 161 6.67 2.81 2.79
C LEU A 161 7.80 3.71 2.30
N GLY A 162 7.48 4.86 1.70
CA GLY A 162 8.47 5.72 1.03
C GLY A 162 9.03 5.06 -0.24
N HIS A 163 10.20 5.50 -0.67
CA HIS A 163 10.90 4.90 -1.81
C HIS A 163 11.44 3.50 -1.44
N LEU A 164 11.22 2.52 -2.27
CA LEU A 164 11.68 1.14 -2.01
C LEU A 164 13.11 0.88 -2.49
N PHE A 165 13.65 1.73 -3.37
CA PHE A 165 14.96 1.53 -3.99
C PHE A 165 16.13 2.19 -3.23
N GLY A 166 15.84 2.91 -2.14
CA GLY A 166 16.84 3.55 -1.30
C GLY A 166 16.26 4.21 -0.06
N PRO A 167 17.12 4.70 0.85
CA PRO A 167 16.71 5.47 2.02
C PRO A 167 16.02 6.78 1.61
N ASN A 168 15.03 7.21 2.41
CA ASN A 168 14.34 8.50 2.22
C ASN A 168 13.55 8.91 3.46
N GLU A 169 13.28 10.21 3.57
CA GLU A 169 12.60 10.82 4.72
C GLU A 169 11.06 10.68 4.68
N GLU A 170 10.47 10.23 3.57
CA GLU A 170 9.01 10.18 3.36
C GLU A 170 8.37 8.90 3.91
N ARG A 171 9.08 8.17 4.75
CA ARG A 171 8.64 6.94 5.41
C ARG A 171 7.90 7.24 6.72
N GLY A 172 7.02 6.31 7.15
CA GLY A 172 6.38 6.36 8.45
C GLY A 172 4.87 6.40 8.43
N VAL A 173 4.26 6.85 9.52
CA VAL A 173 2.81 7.05 9.62
C VAL A 173 2.51 8.53 9.60
N TYR A 174 1.56 8.93 8.77
CA TYR A 174 1.08 10.29 8.65
C TYR A 174 -0.36 10.39 9.11
N ARG A 175 -0.72 11.55 9.68
CA ARG A 175 -2.07 11.89 10.10
C ARG A 175 -2.48 13.23 9.50
N SER A 176 -3.72 13.32 9.02
CA SER A 176 -4.41 14.57 8.73
C SER A 176 -5.62 14.70 9.64
N LYS A 177 -5.84 15.90 10.18
CA LYS A 177 -7.01 16.26 10.99
C LYS A 177 -8.00 17.14 10.22
N ASN A 178 -7.76 17.40 8.93
CA ASN A 178 -8.50 18.35 8.10
C ASN A 178 -8.73 17.86 6.66
N GLY A 179 -8.93 16.57 6.51
CA GLY A 179 -9.29 15.96 5.23
C GLY A 179 -8.18 15.95 4.19
N GLY A 180 -6.92 15.92 4.64
CA GLY A 180 -5.75 15.87 3.77
C GLY A 180 -5.21 17.25 3.34
N LYS A 181 -5.75 18.36 3.88
CA LYS A 181 -5.21 19.71 3.59
C LYS A 181 -3.79 19.89 4.17
N THR A 182 -3.53 19.30 5.32
CA THR A 182 -2.20 19.24 5.94
C THR A 182 -1.93 17.86 6.50
N TRP A 183 -0.66 17.46 6.53
CA TRP A 183 -0.20 16.18 7.03
C TRP A 183 0.87 16.36 8.10
N GLU A 184 0.75 15.60 9.17
CA GLU A 184 1.70 15.49 10.26
C GLU A 184 2.29 14.09 10.25
N ARG A 185 3.61 13.92 10.28
CA ARG A 185 4.25 12.62 10.44
C ARG A 185 4.31 12.27 11.91
N ILE A 186 3.50 11.31 12.34
CA ILE A 186 3.30 10.94 13.75
C ILE A 186 4.11 9.73 14.22
N LEU A 187 4.65 8.92 13.29
CA LEU A 187 5.60 7.86 13.59
C LEU A 187 6.68 7.83 12.50
N PHE A 188 7.92 8.01 12.92
CA PHE A 188 9.10 7.91 12.07
C PHE A 188 10.20 7.18 12.82
N ILE A 189 10.76 6.14 12.25
CA ILE A 189 11.83 5.36 12.86
C ILE A 189 13.19 5.85 12.34
N ASN A 190 13.38 5.75 11.03
CA ASN A 190 14.54 6.27 10.31
C ASN A 190 14.25 6.24 8.78
N ASN A 191 15.21 6.66 7.99
CA ASN A 191 15.08 6.76 6.53
C ASN A 191 15.11 5.41 5.78
N GLU A 192 15.32 4.29 6.44
CA GLU A 192 15.26 2.94 5.85
C GLU A 192 13.98 2.17 6.19
N VAL A 193 13.20 2.64 7.19
CA VAL A 193 12.05 1.93 7.75
C VAL A 193 10.74 2.65 7.44
N GLY A 194 9.87 2.01 6.67
CA GLY A 194 8.54 2.55 6.36
C GLY A 194 7.43 1.85 7.15
N ALA A 195 6.25 2.46 7.18
CA ALA A 195 5.05 1.82 7.71
C ALA A 195 4.38 0.97 6.61
N CYS A 196 4.06 -0.30 6.92
CA CYS A 196 3.52 -1.25 5.95
C CYS A 196 2.08 -1.72 6.27
N ASP A 197 1.65 -1.61 7.51
CA ASP A 197 0.27 -1.85 7.90
C ASP A 197 -0.17 -0.89 9.02
N LEU A 198 -1.47 -0.64 9.10
CA LEU A 198 -2.07 0.30 10.03
C LEU A 198 -3.52 -0.07 10.28
N ILE A 199 -3.95 -0.11 11.54
CA ILE A 199 -5.34 -0.36 11.91
C ILE A 199 -5.73 0.49 13.11
N LEU A 200 -6.97 1.02 13.07
CA LEU A 200 -7.62 1.66 14.21
C LEU A 200 -8.49 0.60 14.92
N ASP A 201 -8.58 0.68 16.23
CA ASP A 201 -9.58 -0.08 16.96
C ASP A 201 -10.98 0.44 16.59
N PRO A 202 -11.86 -0.40 16.05
CA PRO A 202 -13.19 0.02 15.62
C PRO A 202 -14.07 0.58 16.76
N ASN A 203 -13.83 0.12 17.99
CA ASN A 203 -14.59 0.52 19.17
C ASN A 203 -13.98 1.73 19.89
N ASN A 204 -12.67 1.92 19.77
CA ASN A 204 -11.94 3.07 20.31
C ASN A 204 -10.85 3.54 19.31
N PRO A 205 -11.19 4.39 18.34
CA PRO A 205 -10.25 4.83 17.29
C PRO A 205 -9.03 5.62 17.76
N ARG A 206 -8.93 5.94 19.06
CA ARG A 206 -7.72 6.47 19.67
C ARG A 206 -6.63 5.42 19.84
N ILE A 207 -7.03 4.14 19.89
CA ILE A 207 -6.09 3.01 19.90
C ILE A 207 -5.76 2.67 18.46
N ILE A 208 -4.46 2.73 18.15
CA ILE A 208 -3.94 2.52 16.81
C ILE A 208 -2.79 1.52 16.90
N TYR A 209 -2.76 0.58 15.98
CA TYR A 209 -1.61 -0.29 15.79
C TYR A 209 -1.01 -0.02 14.41
N ALA A 210 0.31 0.06 14.36
CA ALA A 210 1.06 0.20 13.13
C ALA A 210 2.18 -0.83 13.07
N SER A 211 2.47 -1.33 11.88
CA SER A 211 3.66 -2.12 11.67
C SER A 211 4.66 -1.36 10.79
N THR A 212 5.93 -1.41 11.18
CA THR A 212 7.04 -0.84 10.44
C THR A 212 7.88 -1.94 9.82
N TRP A 213 8.47 -1.63 8.67
CA TRP A 213 9.22 -2.60 7.88
C TRP A 213 10.45 -1.95 7.24
N ARG A 214 11.62 -2.45 7.60
CA ARG A 214 12.85 -2.16 6.87
C ARG A 214 12.84 -2.98 5.59
N VAL A 215 12.67 -2.30 4.47
CA VAL A 215 12.64 -2.94 3.16
C VAL A 215 13.46 -2.15 2.16
N LYS A 216 14.28 -2.86 1.40
CA LYS A 216 14.99 -2.31 0.25
C LYS A 216 14.85 -3.25 -0.93
N ARG A 217 14.47 -2.69 -2.06
CA ARG A 217 14.32 -3.43 -3.30
C ARG A 217 15.29 -2.92 -4.34
N THR A 218 16.00 -3.83 -4.99
CA THR A 218 16.74 -3.56 -6.23
C THR A 218 16.26 -4.50 -7.33
N PRO A 219 16.62 -4.31 -8.60
CA PRO A 219 16.24 -5.24 -9.66
C PRO A 219 16.68 -6.70 -9.41
N TYR A 220 17.75 -6.88 -8.66
CA TYR A 220 18.40 -8.18 -8.42
C TYR A 220 18.37 -8.64 -6.96
N SER A 221 17.92 -7.80 -6.00
CA SER A 221 17.89 -8.16 -4.58
C SER A 221 16.65 -7.66 -3.87
N LEU A 222 16.33 -8.29 -2.76
CA LEU A 222 15.32 -7.87 -1.80
C LEU A 222 15.89 -8.07 -0.40
N GLU A 223 15.97 -6.97 0.36
CA GLU A 223 16.21 -7.01 1.80
C GLU A 223 14.86 -6.84 2.50
N SER A 224 14.45 -7.82 3.30
CA SER A 224 13.20 -7.82 4.06
C SER A 224 13.52 -8.03 5.54
N GLY A 225 13.21 -7.03 6.35
CA GLY A 225 13.47 -7.06 7.78
C GLY A 225 14.74 -6.37 8.20
N GLY A 226 14.92 -6.26 9.52
CA GLY A 226 16.07 -5.64 10.14
C GLY A 226 15.69 -4.65 11.25
N PRO A 227 16.67 -3.93 11.78
CA PRO A 227 16.49 -2.96 12.86
C PRO A 227 15.40 -1.93 12.51
N GLY A 228 14.47 -1.70 13.45
CA GLY A 228 13.34 -0.79 13.26
C GLY A 228 12.11 -1.40 12.59
N SER A 229 12.18 -2.61 12.04
CA SER A 229 10.97 -3.38 11.72
C SER A 229 10.29 -3.81 13.01
N GLY A 230 9.00 -3.56 13.14
CA GLY A 230 8.31 -3.84 14.38
C GLY A 230 6.83 -3.53 14.41
N LEU A 231 6.25 -3.77 15.58
CA LEU A 231 4.86 -3.50 15.90
C LEU A 231 4.79 -2.37 16.92
N TRP A 232 3.93 -1.40 16.67
CA TRP A 232 3.76 -0.19 17.44
C TRP A 232 2.31 -0.01 17.86
N LYS A 233 2.09 0.51 19.06
CA LYS A 233 0.77 0.82 19.63
C LYS A 233 0.72 2.27 20.06
N SER A 234 -0.35 2.96 19.73
CA SER A 234 -0.72 4.26 20.29
C SER A 234 -2.06 4.11 21.01
N THR A 235 -2.26 4.85 22.10
CA THR A 235 -3.52 4.90 22.85
C THR A 235 -4.13 6.31 22.88
N ASP A 236 -3.52 7.26 22.20
CA ASP A 236 -3.86 8.68 22.22
C ASP A 236 -4.13 9.27 20.82
N GLY A 237 -4.42 8.40 19.85
CA GLY A 237 -4.70 8.84 18.47
C GLY A 237 -3.44 9.15 17.66
N GLY A 238 -2.30 8.58 18.05
CA GLY A 238 -1.04 8.72 17.36
C GLY A 238 -0.15 9.85 17.85
N ASP A 239 -0.50 10.48 19.00
CA ASP A 239 0.34 11.54 19.59
C ASP A 239 1.60 10.95 20.23
N SER A 240 1.51 9.72 20.77
CA SER A 240 2.65 8.95 21.25
C SER A 240 2.55 7.47 20.82
N TRP A 241 3.71 6.79 20.78
CA TRP A 241 3.82 5.41 20.32
C TRP A 241 4.73 4.58 21.23
N GLU A 242 4.27 3.37 21.57
CA GLU A 242 5.04 2.34 22.26
C GLU A 242 5.42 1.24 21.28
N GLU A 243 6.70 0.83 21.25
CA GLU A 243 7.09 -0.37 20.54
C GLU A 243 6.68 -1.63 21.31
N VAL A 244 5.84 -2.46 20.68
CA VAL A 244 5.31 -3.69 21.27
C VAL A 244 5.83 -4.95 20.58
N THR A 245 6.83 -4.83 19.75
CA THR A 245 7.45 -5.94 18.99
C THR A 245 7.97 -7.07 19.87
N ARG A 246 8.36 -6.75 21.11
CA ARG A 246 9.00 -7.68 22.05
C ARG A 246 8.11 -8.05 23.24
N LYS A 247 6.81 -7.77 23.16
CA LYS A 247 5.86 -8.23 24.19
C LYS A 247 5.88 -9.75 24.28
N LYS A 248 5.58 -10.24 25.49
CA LYS A 248 5.62 -11.67 25.84
C LYS A 248 4.87 -12.54 24.83
N GLY A 249 5.53 -13.56 24.30
CA GLY A 249 4.97 -14.52 23.33
C GLY A 249 5.26 -14.22 21.87
N LEU A 250 5.71 -13.00 21.52
CA LEU A 250 6.18 -12.68 20.19
C LEU A 250 7.61 -13.20 19.93
N PRO A 251 8.01 -13.42 18.67
CA PRO A 251 9.30 -13.98 18.37
C PRO A 251 10.45 -13.00 18.63
N GLU A 252 11.56 -13.53 19.09
CA GLU A 252 12.84 -12.83 19.22
C GLU A 252 13.54 -12.66 17.88
N GLY A 253 14.58 -11.81 17.85
CA GLY A 253 15.43 -11.58 16.68
C GLY A 253 14.80 -10.65 15.65
N GLU A 254 15.36 -10.62 14.45
CA GLU A 254 14.89 -9.73 13.39
C GLU A 254 13.51 -10.13 12.89
N VAL A 255 12.66 -9.15 12.68
CA VAL A 255 11.35 -9.31 12.04
C VAL A 255 11.36 -8.61 10.68
N GLY A 256 10.63 -9.19 9.74
CA GLY A 256 10.33 -8.59 8.46
C GLY A 256 8.98 -7.89 8.47
N ILE A 257 8.20 -8.10 7.43
CA ILE A 257 6.86 -7.53 7.33
C ILE A 257 5.91 -8.15 8.36
N ILE A 258 5.05 -7.32 8.95
CA ILE A 258 4.01 -7.73 9.89
C ILE A 258 2.66 -7.25 9.38
N GLY A 259 1.73 -8.18 9.18
CA GLY A 259 0.32 -7.85 8.98
C GLY A 259 -0.42 -7.88 10.31
N ILE A 260 -1.41 -6.99 10.49
CA ILE A 260 -2.16 -6.86 11.73
C ILE A 260 -3.66 -6.74 11.47
N THR A 261 -4.46 -7.35 12.34
CA THR A 261 -5.92 -7.13 12.42
C THR A 261 -6.41 -7.19 13.85
N ILE A 262 -7.51 -6.49 14.11
CA ILE A 262 -8.23 -6.44 15.38
C ILE A 262 -9.67 -6.91 15.16
N SER A 263 -10.23 -7.64 16.12
CA SER A 263 -11.63 -8.02 16.06
C SER A 263 -12.53 -6.80 16.29
N PRO A 264 -13.46 -6.50 15.37
CA PRO A 264 -14.42 -5.43 15.60
C PRO A 264 -15.45 -5.76 16.68
N LEU A 265 -15.56 -7.04 17.07
CA LEU A 265 -16.45 -7.50 18.13
C LEU A 265 -15.79 -7.46 19.52
N ASN A 266 -14.44 -7.46 19.56
CA ASN A 266 -13.68 -7.49 20.82
C ASN A 266 -12.31 -6.84 20.63
N SER A 267 -12.15 -5.62 21.08
CA SER A 267 -10.91 -4.82 20.97
C SER A 267 -9.69 -5.45 21.65
N ASN A 268 -9.88 -6.40 22.58
CA ASN A 268 -8.78 -7.11 23.20
C ASN A 268 -8.23 -8.23 22.32
N LYS A 269 -8.98 -8.65 21.30
CA LYS A 269 -8.60 -9.76 20.41
C LYS A 269 -7.96 -9.26 19.13
N LEU A 270 -6.65 -9.54 18.99
CA LEU A 270 -5.83 -9.15 17.86
C LEU A 270 -5.10 -10.35 17.28
N TRP A 271 -4.73 -10.24 16.02
CA TRP A 271 -3.82 -11.18 15.36
C TRP A 271 -2.74 -10.41 14.61
N VAL A 272 -1.53 -10.97 14.64
CA VAL A 272 -0.41 -10.53 13.83
C VAL A 272 0.21 -11.71 13.07
N LEU A 273 0.49 -11.50 11.80
CA LEU A 273 1.23 -12.44 10.96
C LEU A 273 2.64 -11.90 10.76
N ILE A 274 3.64 -12.61 11.29
CA ILE A 274 5.02 -12.09 11.40
C ILE A 274 5.98 -12.88 10.51
N GLU A 275 6.67 -12.17 9.63
CA GLU A 275 7.84 -12.67 8.92
C GLU A 275 9.05 -12.70 9.89
N ASN A 276 9.46 -13.91 10.28
CA ASN A 276 10.60 -14.17 11.16
C ASN A 276 10.97 -15.65 11.04
N LYS A 277 12.19 -16.04 11.40
CA LYS A 277 12.62 -17.46 11.43
C LYS A 277 11.71 -18.33 12.30
N LYS A 278 11.28 -17.79 13.45
CA LYS A 278 10.29 -18.39 14.34
C LYS A 278 8.91 -17.75 14.18
N GLY A 279 8.63 -17.10 13.04
CA GLY A 279 7.41 -16.40 12.75
C GLY A 279 6.20 -17.33 12.61
N GLY A 280 5.06 -16.75 12.31
CA GLY A 280 3.76 -17.40 12.22
C GLY A 280 2.64 -16.43 12.49
N LEU A 281 1.47 -16.99 12.76
CA LEU A 281 0.33 -16.24 13.25
C LEU A 281 0.33 -16.24 14.78
N PHE A 282 0.20 -15.06 15.37
CA PHE A 282 0.09 -14.86 16.81
C PHE A 282 -1.23 -14.18 17.13
N ARG A 283 -1.85 -14.55 18.24
CA ARG A 283 -3.07 -13.97 18.77
C ARG A 283 -2.82 -13.37 20.15
N SER A 284 -3.39 -12.21 20.38
CA SER A 284 -3.55 -11.60 21.70
C SER A 284 -5.03 -11.61 22.08
N ASP A 285 -5.33 -11.77 23.36
CA ASP A 285 -6.66 -11.65 23.95
C ASP A 285 -6.72 -10.54 25.03
N ASP A 286 -5.68 -9.71 25.12
CA ASP A 286 -5.49 -8.66 26.14
C ASP A 286 -5.03 -7.31 25.56
N GLY A 287 -5.40 -7.03 24.31
CA GLY A 287 -5.08 -5.75 23.66
C GLY A 287 -3.59 -5.61 23.31
N GLY A 288 -2.92 -6.74 23.06
CA GLY A 288 -1.52 -6.77 22.61
C GLY A 288 -0.48 -6.80 23.72
N GLU A 289 -0.87 -7.02 24.98
CA GLU A 289 0.07 -7.12 26.08
C GLU A 289 0.78 -8.48 26.14
N THR A 290 0.05 -9.56 25.83
CA THR A 290 0.62 -10.90 25.68
C THR A 290 0.12 -11.58 24.42
N TRP A 291 0.93 -12.51 23.89
CA TRP A 291 0.68 -13.16 22.62
C TRP A 291 0.87 -14.67 22.71
N THR A 292 0.03 -15.39 22.00
CA THR A 292 0.13 -16.84 21.81
C THR A 292 0.28 -17.15 20.33
N LYS A 293 1.27 -17.95 19.98
CA LYS A 293 1.42 -18.43 18.62
C LYS A 293 0.34 -19.46 18.32
N THR A 294 -0.57 -19.13 17.41
CA THR A 294 -1.70 -20.00 17.04
C THR A 294 -1.39 -20.89 15.84
N SER A 295 -0.56 -20.42 14.92
CA SER A 295 -0.16 -21.22 13.74
C SER A 295 1.30 -20.98 13.33
N SER A 296 1.98 -22.07 12.95
CA SER A 296 3.31 -22.04 12.33
C SER A 296 3.26 -22.36 10.83
N ASP A 297 2.07 -22.48 10.25
CA ASP A 297 1.90 -22.88 8.86
C ASP A 297 2.59 -21.88 7.92
N ASN A 298 3.55 -22.37 7.14
CA ASN A 298 4.28 -21.57 6.18
C ASN A 298 3.40 -21.11 5.00
N ASN A 299 2.31 -21.80 4.73
CA ASN A 299 1.39 -21.42 3.67
C ASN A 299 0.74 -20.05 3.91
N LEU A 300 0.62 -19.65 5.18
CA LEU A 300 0.07 -18.34 5.56
C LEU A 300 1.05 -17.18 5.32
N ARG A 301 2.34 -17.45 5.12
CA ARG A 301 3.40 -16.43 5.01
C ARG A 301 4.41 -16.72 3.89
N GLN A 302 4.03 -17.53 2.91
CA GLN A 302 4.80 -17.69 1.69
C GLN A 302 4.94 -16.34 0.99
N ARG A 303 6.14 -15.99 0.53
CA ARG A 303 6.42 -14.71 -0.13
C ARG A 303 5.92 -13.52 0.70
N ALA A 304 6.32 -13.46 1.98
CA ALA A 304 5.84 -12.48 2.95
C ALA A 304 5.94 -11.04 2.44
N TRP A 305 7.03 -10.67 1.79
CA TRP A 305 7.25 -9.34 1.18
C TRP A 305 6.23 -8.96 0.10
N TYR A 306 5.48 -9.92 -0.44
CA TYR A 306 4.49 -9.69 -1.50
C TYR A 306 3.07 -9.69 -0.96
N TYR A 307 2.78 -10.57 0.00
CA TYR A 307 1.48 -10.73 0.63
C TYR A 307 1.54 -10.25 2.10
N THR A 308 1.00 -10.96 3.02
CA THR A 308 0.92 -10.64 4.46
C THR A 308 -0.21 -9.69 4.76
N ARG A 309 -1.43 -10.14 4.43
CA ARG A 309 -2.68 -9.46 4.74
C ARG A 309 -3.59 -10.39 5.51
N LEU A 310 -4.16 -9.89 6.61
CA LEU A 310 -5.14 -10.63 7.39
C LEU A 310 -6.28 -9.71 7.81
N TYR A 311 -7.45 -10.30 7.99
CA TYR A 311 -8.66 -9.58 8.34
C TYR A 311 -9.46 -10.42 9.35
N ALA A 312 -9.91 -9.80 10.44
CA ALA A 312 -10.89 -10.39 11.35
C ALA A 312 -12.29 -10.26 10.75
N ASP A 313 -13.10 -11.26 11.00
CA ASP A 313 -14.51 -11.26 10.60
C ASP A 313 -15.32 -10.27 11.45
N THR A 314 -16.33 -9.64 10.83
CA THR A 314 -17.15 -8.63 11.49
C THR A 314 -18.34 -9.21 12.27
N GLN A 315 -18.61 -10.50 12.14
CA GLN A 315 -19.76 -11.19 12.74
C GLN A 315 -19.37 -12.35 13.67
N ASN A 316 -18.12 -12.83 13.56
CA ASN A 316 -17.63 -13.92 14.38
C ASN A 316 -16.18 -13.65 14.80
N GLU A 317 -15.96 -13.49 16.11
CA GLU A 317 -14.68 -13.12 16.68
C GLU A 317 -13.57 -14.20 16.56
N ASP A 318 -13.90 -15.43 16.20
CA ASP A 318 -12.93 -16.52 15.97
C ASP A 318 -12.67 -16.79 14.48
N VAL A 319 -13.33 -16.04 13.59
CA VAL A 319 -13.09 -16.16 12.15
C VAL A 319 -12.09 -15.10 11.71
N ILE A 320 -11.04 -15.56 11.03
CA ILE A 320 -10.05 -14.69 10.40
C ILE A 320 -9.72 -15.17 8.99
N TYR A 321 -9.35 -14.23 8.15
CA TYR A 321 -8.95 -14.46 6.78
C TYR A 321 -7.49 -14.04 6.59
N VAL A 322 -6.73 -14.87 5.86
CA VAL A 322 -5.35 -14.56 5.49
C VAL A 322 -5.21 -14.61 3.97
N LEU A 323 -4.73 -13.51 3.41
CA LEU A 323 -4.44 -13.40 1.99
C LEU A 323 -2.95 -13.66 1.78
N ASN A 324 -2.66 -14.73 1.05
CA ASN A 324 -1.32 -15.10 0.64
C ASN A 324 -1.38 -15.63 -0.80
N VAL A 325 -0.58 -16.62 -1.17
CA VAL A 325 -0.68 -17.28 -2.49
C VAL A 325 -2.08 -17.86 -2.71
N GLN A 326 -2.70 -18.33 -1.63
CA GLN A 326 -4.10 -18.72 -1.59
C GLN A 326 -4.87 -17.84 -0.60
N PHE A 327 -6.20 -17.84 -0.68
CA PHE A 327 -7.08 -17.21 0.28
C PHE A 327 -7.45 -18.22 1.36
N TRP A 328 -7.09 -17.92 2.61
CA TRP A 328 -7.24 -18.83 3.74
C TRP A 328 -8.27 -18.31 4.73
N ARG A 329 -9.04 -19.22 5.31
CA ARG A 329 -9.97 -18.91 6.40
C ARG A 329 -9.74 -19.85 7.57
N SER A 330 -9.65 -19.27 8.76
CA SER A 330 -9.77 -19.96 10.05
C SER A 330 -11.15 -19.70 10.65
N LYS A 331 -11.67 -20.68 11.40
CA LYS A 331 -12.91 -20.57 12.18
C LYS A 331 -12.69 -20.88 13.67
N ASP A 332 -11.45 -20.98 14.11
CA ASP A 332 -11.04 -21.42 15.44
C ASP A 332 -9.98 -20.49 16.07
N GLY A 333 -10.05 -19.21 15.73
CA GLY A 333 -9.15 -18.18 16.26
C GLY A 333 -7.73 -18.26 15.71
N GLY A 334 -7.54 -18.85 14.53
CA GLY A 334 -6.25 -18.91 13.85
C GLY A 334 -5.43 -20.16 14.12
N LYS A 335 -6.04 -21.24 14.66
CA LYS A 335 -5.35 -22.51 14.92
C LYS A 335 -5.26 -23.37 13.66
N THR A 336 -6.35 -23.48 12.93
CA THR A 336 -6.41 -24.24 11.66
C THR A 336 -6.92 -23.36 10.52
N PHE A 337 -6.49 -23.69 9.29
CA PHE A 337 -6.84 -22.93 8.11
C PHE A 337 -7.28 -23.83 6.97
N ASN A 338 -8.31 -23.39 6.26
CA ASN A 338 -8.77 -24.01 5.02
C ASN A 338 -8.67 -22.98 3.88
N SER A 339 -8.16 -23.40 2.72
CA SER A 339 -8.17 -22.56 1.54
C SER A 339 -9.61 -22.40 1.02
N ILE A 340 -9.96 -21.15 0.67
CA ILE A 340 -11.20 -20.83 -0.02
C ILE A 340 -10.89 -20.73 -1.51
N ARG A 341 -11.60 -21.47 -2.33
CA ARG A 341 -11.52 -21.46 -3.79
C ARG A 341 -12.68 -20.67 -4.38
#